data_e7b33f9a6f3e4738c86848dd2b35fc6e
#
_entry.id   e7b33f9a6f3e4738c86848dd2b35fc6e
#
_cell.length_a   1.000
_cell.length_b   1.000
_cell.length_c   1.000
_cell.angle_alpha   90.00
_cell.angle_beta   90.00
_cell.angle_gamma   90.00
#
_symmetry.space_group_name_H-M   'P 1'
#
loop_
_entity.id
_entity.type
_entity.pdbx_description
1 polymer ?
#
loop_
_entity_poly.entity_id
_entity_poly.type
_entity_poly.pdbx_seq_one_letter_code
_entity_poly.pdbx_strand_id
1 'polypeptide(L)'
;MLNILVCDDDKDIVNQVNNLLTDFGQRTGLDFFIDLKSSAKDVLNSSVNYDIAFIDIEMPEINGLTFAEMLNPTNEDMIVIVITSFQSYLDDAMKIHVFRYLSKPIDSERFLRNLKDAVLSYQKISKTILVDFSLSFVPACKGTG
;
A
#
# COMPACT_ATOMS: atom_id res chain seq x y z
N MET A 1 7.71 -6.05 12.50
CA MET A 1 6.92 -4.83 12.18
C MET A 1 7.02 -4.50 10.71
N LEU A 2 5.89 -4.22 10.09
CA LEU A 2 5.85 -3.83 8.68
C LEU A 2 5.85 -2.31 8.57
N ASN A 3 6.76 -1.79 7.78
CA ASN A 3 6.83 -0.35 7.50
C ASN A 3 6.01 -0.05 6.25
N ILE A 4 4.97 0.74 6.39
CA ILE A 4 4.03 1.04 5.33
C ILE A 4 4.05 2.54 5.03
N LEU A 5 4.27 2.88 3.76
CA LEU A 5 4.18 4.25 3.30
C LEU A 5 2.81 4.51 2.68
N VAL A 6 2.22 5.64 3.01
CA VAL A 6 1.04 6.16 2.31
C VAL A 6 1.41 7.55 1.80
N CYS A 7 1.50 7.70 0.49
CA CYS A 7 1.91 8.96 -0.12
C CYS A 7 0.88 9.44 -1.13
N ASP A 8 0.17 10.51 -0.78
CA ASP A 8 -0.89 11.10 -1.60
C ASP A 8 -1.09 12.53 -1.13
N ASP A 9 -1.26 13.48 -2.04
CA ASP A 9 -1.50 14.86 -1.67
C ASP A 9 -2.95 15.13 -1.25
N ASP A 10 -3.84 14.17 -1.45
CA ASP A 10 -5.24 14.25 -1.02
C ASP A 10 -5.36 13.72 0.41
N LYS A 11 -5.58 14.62 1.35
CA LYS A 11 -5.65 14.25 2.77
C LYS A 11 -6.78 13.29 3.09
N ASP A 12 -7.89 13.37 2.37
CA ASP A 12 -9.02 12.47 2.61
C ASP A 12 -8.64 11.03 2.25
N ILE A 13 -7.91 10.85 1.16
CA ILE A 13 -7.42 9.54 0.76
C ILE A 13 -6.41 9.02 1.80
N VAL A 14 -5.47 9.86 2.21
CA VAL A 14 -4.48 9.47 3.21
C VAL A 14 -5.17 9.00 4.49
N ASN A 15 -6.17 9.75 4.96
CA ASN A 15 -6.90 9.39 6.18
C ASN A 15 -7.69 8.09 6.00
N GLN A 16 -8.32 7.92 4.85
CA GLN A 16 -9.09 6.71 4.56
C GLN A 16 -8.18 5.48 4.57
N VAL A 17 -7.05 5.56 3.89
CA VAL A 17 -6.09 4.46 3.83
C VAL A 17 -5.52 4.17 5.22
N ASN A 18 -5.18 5.21 5.97
CA ASN A 18 -4.68 5.04 7.33
C ASN A 18 -5.67 4.31 8.22
N ASN A 19 -6.95 4.68 8.14
CA ASN A 19 -7.99 4.02 8.93
C ASN A 19 -8.14 2.55 8.56
N LEU A 20 -8.09 2.25 7.26
CA LEU A 20 -8.19 0.86 6.80
C LEU A 20 -6.99 0.04 7.24
N LEU A 21 -5.80 0.59 7.16
CA LEU A 21 -4.57 -0.08 7.60
C LEU A 21 -4.59 -0.33 9.10
N THR A 22 -5.00 0.68 9.87
CA THR A 22 -5.05 0.56 11.32
C THR A 22 -6.04 -0.52 11.74
N ASP A 23 -7.21 -0.52 11.12
CA ASP A 23 -8.23 -1.54 11.39
C ASP A 23 -7.72 -2.94 11.05
N PHE A 24 -7.07 -3.08 9.91
CA PHE A 24 -6.51 -4.36 9.49
C PHE A 24 -5.48 -4.86 10.50
N GLY A 25 -4.58 -3.98 10.93
CA GLY A 25 -3.55 -4.35 11.91
C GLY A 25 -4.17 -4.81 13.23
N GLN A 26 -5.19 -4.11 13.69
CA GLN A 26 -5.87 -4.47 14.93
C GLN A 26 -6.57 -5.82 14.82
N ARG A 27 -7.22 -6.09 13.70
CA ARG A 27 -7.95 -7.34 13.50
C ARG A 27 -7.04 -8.54 13.35
N THR A 28 -5.89 -8.36 12.74
CA THR A 28 -4.97 -9.46 12.45
C THR A 28 -3.87 -9.62 13.48
N GLY A 29 -3.73 -8.66 14.39
CA GLY A 29 -2.63 -8.66 15.35
C GLY A 29 -1.28 -8.32 14.73
N LEU A 30 -1.27 -7.84 13.48
CA LEU A 30 -0.04 -7.44 12.81
C LEU A 30 0.40 -6.07 13.30
N ASP A 31 1.70 -5.90 13.42
CA ASP A 31 2.30 -4.65 13.89
C ASP A 31 2.75 -3.83 12.69
N PHE A 32 2.07 -2.71 12.46
CA PHE A 32 2.34 -1.81 11.35
C PHE A 32 2.92 -0.50 11.85
N PHE A 33 3.98 -0.04 11.22
CA PHE A 33 4.41 1.35 11.30
C PHE A 33 3.92 2.05 10.05
N ILE A 34 2.98 2.99 10.19
CA ILE A 34 2.34 3.65 9.07
C ILE A 34 2.88 5.07 8.96
N ASP A 35 3.52 5.37 7.84
CA ASP A 35 4.12 6.67 7.59
C ASP A 35 3.29 7.40 6.55
N LEU A 36 2.65 8.50 6.95
CA LEU A 36 1.76 9.28 6.11
C LEU A 36 2.51 10.47 5.54
N LYS A 37 2.58 10.55 4.22
CA LYS A 37 3.27 11.64 3.52
C LYS A 37 2.35 12.27 2.49
N SER A 38 2.48 13.58 2.32
CA SER A 38 1.72 14.31 1.32
C SER A 38 2.54 14.65 0.08
N SER A 39 3.83 14.38 0.09
CA SER A 39 4.68 14.64 -1.07
C SER A 39 5.80 13.61 -1.16
N ALA A 40 6.24 13.36 -2.40
CA ALA A 40 7.37 12.47 -2.65
C ALA A 40 8.67 13.03 -2.10
N LYS A 41 8.81 14.35 -2.11
CA LYS A 41 10.01 15.02 -1.62
C LYS A 41 10.27 14.67 -0.15
N ASP A 42 9.23 14.68 0.67
CA ASP A 42 9.36 14.36 2.09
C ASP A 42 9.84 12.93 2.30
N VAL A 43 9.40 12.02 1.42
CA VAL A 43 9.82 10.62 1.50
C VAL A 43 11.28 10.46 1.10
N LEU A 44 11.67 11.10 0.00
CA LEU A 44 13.03 10.96 -0.54
C LEU A 44 14.08 11.53 0.40
N ASN A 45 13.70 12.45 1.26
CA ASN A 45 14.59 13.01 2.27
C ASN A 45 14.67 12.15 3.53
N SER A 46 13.90 11.08 3.58
CA SER A 46 13.85 10.16 4.71
C SER A 46 14.73 8.95 4.43
N SER A 47 15.26 8.34 5.47
CA SER A 47 16.07 7.12 5.37
C SER A 47 15.28 5.86 5.70
N VAL A 48 13.97 5.96 5.83
CA VAL A 48 13.12 4.81 6.18
C VAL A 48 13.00 3.87 4.99
N ASN A 49 13.16 2.57 5.24
CA ASN A 49 12.88 1.53 4.25
C ASN A 49 11.46 1.03 4.46
N TYR A 50 10.67 1.06 3.39
CA TYR A 50 9.29 0.62 3.43
C TYR A 50 9.14 -0.78 2.87
N ASP A 51 8.23 -1.54 3.45
CA ASP A 51 7.91 -2.88 2.98
C ASP A 51 6.74 -2.87 2.00
N ILE A 52 5.77 -1.99 2.24
CA ILE A 52 4.61 -1.79 1.38
C ILE A 52 4.43 -0.29 1.20
N ALA A 53 4.17 0.14 -0.03
CA ALA A 53 3.94 1.54 -0.33
C ALA A 53 2.64 1.72 -1.11
N PHE A 54 1.78 2.61 -0.62
CA PHE A 54 0.57 3.04 -1.32
C PHE A 54 0.86 4.42 -1.89
N ILE A 55 0.85 4.53 -3.21
CA ILE A 55 1.32 5.73 -3.91
C ILE A 55 0.29 6.20 -4.92
N ASP A 56 -0.02 7.51 -4.92
CA ASP A 56 -0.81 8.12 -5.96
C ASP A 56 0.10 8.52 -7.13
N ILE A 57 -0.37 8.28 -8.36
CA ILE A 57 0.36 8.67 -9.55
C ILE A 57 0.38 10.19 -9.71
N GLU A 58 -0.75 10.83 -9.41
CA GLU A 58 -0.91 12.28 -9.63
C GLU A 58 -0.48 13.06 -8.40
N MET A 59 0.76 13.45 -8.36
CA MET A 59 1.28 14.33 -7.31
C MET A 59 1.92 15.57 -7.94
N PRO A 60 1.85 16.74 -7.28
CA PRO A 60 2.27 18.00 -7.89
C PRO A 60 3.74 18.06 -8.31
N GLU A 61 4.60 17.41 -7.56
CA GLU A 61 6.05 17.57 -7.73
C GLU A 61 6.66 16.52 -8.62
N ILE A 62 6.11 15.31 -8.61
CA ILE A 62 6.68 14.19 -9.32
C ILE A 62 5.58 13.18 -9.60
N ASN A 63 5.68 12.53 -10.76
CA ASN A 63 4.77 11.44 -11.09
C ASN A 63 5.02 10.28 -10.14
N GLY A 64 3.93 9.71 -9.58
CA GLY A 64 4.04 8.63 -8.61
C GLY A 64 4.72 7.38 -9.13
N LEU A 65 4.62 7.09 -10.43
CA LEU A 65 5.32 5.95 -11.02
C LEU A 65 6.82 6.18 -11.04
N THR A 66 7.25 7.39 -11.37
CA THR A 66 8.66 7.76 -11.30
C THR A 66 9.16 7.66 -9.86
N PHE A 67 8.36 8.15 -8.94
CA PHE A 67 8.69 8.08 -7.51
C PHE A 67 8.85 6.62 -7.05
N ALA A 68 7.94 5.73 -7.48
CA ALA A 68 8.03 4.32 -7.14
C ALA A 68 9.32 3.68 -7.66
N GLU A 69 9.71 4.04 -8.88
CA GLU A 69 10.97 3.56 -9.45
C GLU A 69 12.17 4.04 -8.62
N MET A 70 12.11 5.26 -8.12
CA MET A 70 13.18 5.81 -7.30
C MET A 70 13.29 5.11 -5.95
N LEU A 71 12.19 4.59 -5.44
CA LEU A 71 12.18 3.83 -4.17
C LEU A 71 12.66 2.40 -4.34
N ASN A 72 12.33 1.76 -5.47
CA ASN A 72 12.64 0.36 -5.71
C ASN A 72 14.13 0.02 -5.62
N PRO A 73 15.06 0.86 -6.11
CA PRO A 73 16.48 0.53 -6.01
C PRO A 73 16.99 0.38 -4.59
N THR A 74 16.31 1.00 -3.63
CA THR A 74 16.72 0.90 -2.22
C THR A 74 16.13 -0.33 -1.54
N ASN A 75 15.03 -0.87 -2.07
CA ASN A 75 14.42 -2.07 -1.54
C ASN A 75 13.64 -2.78 -2.64
N GLU A 76 14.28 -3.74 -3.28
CA GLU A 76 13.70 -4.49 -4.40
C GLU A 76 12.49 -5.31 -4.00
N ASP A 77 12.39 -5.66 -2.73
CA ASP A 77 11.28 -6.47 -2.22
C ASP A 77 10.07 -5.63 -1.80
N MET A 78 10.18 -4.32 -1.92
CA MET A 78 9.07 -3.44 -1.57
C MET A 78 7.87 -3.69 -2.48
N ILE A 79 6.72 -3.83 -1.86
CA ILE A 79 5.46 -4.04 -2.59
C ILE A 79 4.81 -2.69 -2.82
N VAL A 80 4.57 -2.35 -4.09
CA VAL A 80 3.98 -1.07 -4.47
C VAL A 80 2.53 -1.28 -4.90
N ILE A 81 1.63 -0.54 -4.28
CA ILE A 81 0.22 -0.49 -4.67
C ILE A 81 -0.09 0.94 -5.09
N VAL A 82 -0.52 1.10 -6.33
CA VAL A 82 -0.86 2.41 -6.88
C VAL A 82 -2.34 2.67 -6.66
N ILE A 83 -2.68 3.85 -6.14
CA ILE A 83 -4.07 4.29 -5.95
C ILE A 83 -4.25 5.61 -6.69
N THR A 84 -5.08 5.62 -7.72
CA THR A 84 -5.23 6.82 -8.53
C THR A 84 -6.59 6.87 -9.22
N SER A 85 -7.00 8.09 -9.61
CA SER A 85 -8.20 8.27 -10.45
C SER A 85 -7.90 8.12 -11.93
N PHE A 86 -6.65 8.03 -12.32
CA PHE A 86 -6.25 8.10 -13.73
C PHE A 86 -5.90 6.72 -14.25
N GLN A 87 -6.86 6.10 -14.93
CA GLN A 87 -6.67 4.78 -15.51
C GLN A 87 -5.76 4.77 -16.73
N SER A 88 -5.55 5.94 -17.33
CA SER A 88 -4.65 6.04 -18.47
C SER A 88 -3.20 5.71 -18.13
N TYR A 89 -2.87 5.66 -16.84
CA TYR A 89 -1.52 5.29 -16.41
C TYR A 89 -1.34 3.78 -16.22
N LEU A 90 -2.35 2.99 -16.49
CA LEU A 90 -2.25 1.54 -16.27
C LEU A 90 -1.11 0.91 -17.04
N ASP A 91 -0.94 1.30 -18.31
CA ASP A 91 0.15 0.76 -19.15
C ASP A 91 1.51 1.13 -18.59
N ASP A 92 1.65 2.35 -18.10
CA ASP A 92 2.91 2.80 -17.50
C ASP A 92 3.18 2.07 -16.18
N ALA A 93 2.14 1.81 -15.40
CA ALA A 93 2.26 1.06 -14.15
C ALA A 93 2.76 -0.36 -14.39
N MET A 94 2.44 -0.94 -15.54
CA MET A 94 2.90 -2.29 -15.89
C MET A 94 4.39 -2.34 -16.21
N LYS A 95 5.02 -1.21 -16.48
CA LYS A 95 6.45 -1.15 -16.82
C LYS A 95 7.33 -1.20 -15.57
N ILE A 96 6.77 -0.89 -14.40
CA ILE A 96 7.46 -1.01 -13.12
C ILE A 96 6.78 -2.12 -12.32
N HIS A 97 7.43 -2.58 -11.29
CA HIS A 97 6.88 -3.67 -10.49
C HIS A 97 5.80 -3.17 -9.53
N VAL A 98 4.61 -2.91 -10.09
CA VAL A 98 3.44 -2.56 -9.29
C VAL A 98 2.69 -3.83 -8.95
N PHE A 99 2.50 -4.07 -7.67
CA PHE A 99 1.81 -5.27 -7.19
C PHE A 99 0.32 -5.22 -7.55
N ARG A 100 -0.31 -4.07 -7.29
CA ARG A 100 -1.73 -3.87 -7.59
C ARG A 100 -1.99 -2.44 -7.98
N TYR A 101 -3.05 -2.24 -8.75
CA TYR A 101 -3.51 -0.95 -9.21
C TYR A 101 -4.95 -0.77 -8.73
N LEU A 102 -5.19 0.22 -7.89
CA LEU A 102 -6.50 0.50 -7.34
C LEU A 102 -6.97 1.87 -7.83
N SER A 103 -8.25 1.97 -8.18
CA SER A 103 -8.82 3.23 -8.62
C SER A 103 -9.52 3.95 -7.47
N LYS A 104 -9.56 5.28 -7.56
CA LYS A 104 -10.36 6.10 -6.67
C LYS A 104 -11.77 6.23 -7.23
N PRO A 105 -12.79 6.30 -6.41
CA PRO A 105 -12.79 6.24 -4.95
C PRO A 105 -12.45 4.86 -4.43
N ILE A 106 -11.91 4.81 -3.22
CA ILE A 106 -11.46 3.55 -2.64
C ILE A 106 -12.66 2.72 -2.18
N ASP A 107 -12.72 1.49 -2.67
CA ASP A 107 -13.65 0.48 -2.19
C ASP A 107 -12.96 -0.26 -1.06
N SER A 108 -13.53 -0.18 0.14
CA SER A 108 -12.92 -0.75 1.34
C SER A 108 -12.68 -2.24 1.25
N GLU A 109 -13.66 -2.99 0.72
CA GLU A 109 -13.50 -4.44 0.58
C GLU A 109 -12.38 -4.80 -0.38
N ARG A 110 -12.33 -4.10 -1.51
CA ARG A 110 -11.31 -4.33 -2.52
C ARG A 110 -9.93 -3.95 -1.97
N PHE A 111 -9.85 -2.84 -1.25
CA PHE A 111 -8.61 -2.42 -0.61
C PHE A 111 -8.12 -3.50 0.35
N LEU A 112 -8.99 -3.99 1.22
CA LEU A 112 -8.60 -4.98 2.23
C LEU A 112 -8.18 -6.31 1.60
N ARG A 113 -8.83 -6.74 0.52
CA ARG A 113 -8.40 -7.94 -0.20
C ARG A 113 -6.99 -7.77 -0.76
N ASN A 114 -6.73 -6.62 -1.35
CA ASN A 114 -5.40 -6.35 -1.93
C ASN A 114 -4.34 -6.19 -0.85
N LEU A 115 -4.70 -5.59 0.27
CA LEU A 115 -3.79 -5.49 1.40
C LEU A 115 -3.43 -6.88 1.94
N LYS A 116 -4.42 -7.75 2.07
CA LYS A 116 -4.19 -9.11 2.51
C LYS A 116 -3.22 -9.84 1.58
N ASP A 117 -3.45 -9.71 0.26
CA ASP A 117 -2.56 -10.32 -0.74
C ASP A 117 -1.14 -9.77 -0.62
N ALA A 118 -1.01 -8.47 -0.39
CA ALA A 118 0.29 -7.83 -0.25
C ALA A 118 1.04 -8.34 0.98
N VAL A 119 0.34 -8.44 2.11
CA VAL A 119 0.96 -8.93 3.34
C VAL A 119 1.38 -10.38 3.20
N LEU A 120 0.55 -11.21 2.58
CA LEU A 120 0.90 -12.61 2.33
C LEU A 120 2.13 -12.71 1.41
N SER A 121 2.17 -11.88 0.37
CA SER A 121 3.30 -11.84 -0.54
C SER A 121 4.59 -11.42 0.17
N TYR A 122 4.49 -10.42 1.02
CA TYR A 122 5.61 -9.98 1.83
C TYR A 122 6.12 -11.10 2.74
N GLN A 123 5.22 -11.81 3.39
CA GLN A 123 5.57 -12.90 4.29
C GLN A 123 6.29 -14.03 3.55
N LYS A 124 5.89 -14.32 2.32
CA LYS A 124 6.57 -15.32 1.49
C LYS A 124 8.00 -14.89 1.16
N ILE A 125 8.17 -13.62 0.82
CA ILE A 125 9.49 -13.07 0.47
C ILE A 125 10.42 -13.10 1.66
N SER A 126 9.95 -12.61 2.81
CA SER A 126 10.77 -12.48 4.00
C SER A 126 10.86 -13.75 4.81
N LYS A 127 9.95 -14.69 4.58
CA LYS A 127 9.82 -15.93 5.36
C LYS A 127 9.65 -15.65 6.85
N THR A 128 8.95 -14.57 7.15
CA THR A 128 8.67 -14.22 8.53
C THR A 128 7.40 -14.92 9.02
N ILE A 129 6.77 -14.37 10.01
CA ILE A 129 5.63 -14.99 10.68
C ILE A 129 4.49 -15.26 9.72
N LEU A 130 3.93 -16.47 9.78
CA LEU A 130 2.74 -16.82 9.04
C LEU A 130 1.52 -16.44 9.85
N VAL A 131 0.58 -15.77 9.21
CA VAL A 131 -0.66 -15.35 9.84
C VAL A 131 -1.82 -16.07 9.15
N ASP A 132 -2.69 -16.65 9.95
CA ASP A 132 -3.89 -17.30 9.43
C ASP A 132 -4.98 -16.26 9.24
N PHE A 133 -5.07 -15.72 8.04
CA PHE A 133 -6.04 -14.69 7.73
C PHE A 133 -7.47 -15.19 7.75
N SER A 134 -7.68 -16.48 7.56
CA SER A 134 -9.03 -17.00 7.57
C SER A 134 -9.67 -16.88 8.95
N LEU A 135 -8.88 -17.00 9.99
CA LEU A 135 -9.38 -16.82 11.35
C LEU A 135 -9.65 -15.35 11.65
N SER A 136 -8.89 -14.45 11.05
CA SER A 136 -8.98 -13.02 11.34
C SER A 136 -10.09 -12.33 10.58
N PHE A 137 -10.35 -12.76 9.34
CA PHE A 137 -11.21 -12.01 8.43
C PHE A 137 -12.55 -12.62 8.14
N VAL A 138 -12.74 -13.90 8.42
CA VAL A 138 -13.99 -14.55 8.06
C VAL A 138 -15.21 -13.74 8.50
N PRO A 139 -15.28 -13.27 9.73
CA PRO A 139 -16.47 -12.55 10.14
C PRO A 139 -16.68 -11.27 9.37
N ALA A 140 -15.60 -10.64 8.96
CA ALA A 140 -15.73 -9.38 8.26
C ALA A 140 -16.29 -9.58 6.88
N CYS A 141 -16.06 -10.72 6.36
CA CYS A 141 -16.49 -10.96 5.04
C CYS A 141 -17.78 -11.66 4.94
N LYS A 142 -18.33 -12.04 5.82
CA LYS A 142 -19.31 -12.78 5.58
C LYS A 142 -20.38 -12.39 5.25
N GLY A 143 -20.27 -12.16 5.29
CA GLY A 143 -21.11 -12.03 4.94
C GLY A 143 -20.81 -11.79 3.95
N THR A 144 -20.30 -11.64 3.97
CA THR A 144 -19.82 -11.44 3.27
C THR A 144 -19.06 -11.93 2.77
N GLY A 145 -18.98 -12.30 2.84
CA GLY A 145 -18.29 -12.90 2.28
C GLY A 145 -17.75 -13.13 1.85
#